data_9e9aadab5d06a4db0688e87ae27dbf35
#
_entry.id   9e9aadab5d06a4db0688e87ae27dbf35
#
_cell.length_a   1.000
_cell.length_b   1.000
_cell.length_c   1.000
_cell.angle_alpha   90.00
_cell.angle_beta   90.00
_cell.angle_gamma   90.00
#
_symmetry.space_group_name_H-M   'P 1'
#
loop_
_entity.id
_entity.type
_entity.pdbx_description
1 polymer ?
#
loop_
_entity_poly.entity_id
_entity_poly.type
_entity_poly.pdbx_seq_one_letter_code
_entity_poly.pdbx_strand_id
1 'polypeptide(L)'
;DKFELAKVGQATEHNYCGVNCGIMDQFASVFGKAGSLIRLDCRSLEYQYFPFHPEGYRLVLMDSVVKHELASSAYNKRRQSCEAAVAAIQKKHPHVEFLRDCTMAMLEEAKADISAEDYMRAEYVIEEIQRVLDVCEALEKDDYETVGKKMYETHHGMSKLYEVSCEELDFLNDCAKEYGVTGSRVMGGGFGGCTINLVKDE
;
A
#
# COMPACT_ATOMS: atom_id res chain seq x y z
N ASP A 1 -22.77 11.08 -9.77
CA ASP A 1 -22.42 9.70 -9.45
C ASP A 1 -21.17 9.69 -8.56
N LYS A 2 -21.14 8.84 -7.55
CA LYS A 2 -20.00 8.71 -6.62
C LYS A 2 -18.71 8.25 -7.30
N PHE A 3 -18.80 7.33 -8.25
CA PHE A 3 -17.64 6.87 -9.02
C PHE A 3 -17.04 8.00 -9.87
N GLU A 4 -17.88 8.79 -10.52
CA GLU A 4 -17.41 9.94 -11.30
C GLU A 4 -16.74 10.99 -10.39
N LEU A 5 -17.27 11.22 -9.19
CA LEU A 5 -16.65 12.14 -8.23
C LEU A 5 -15.24 11.69 -7.83
N ALA A 6 -15.04 10.40 -7.54
CA ALA A 6 -13.72 9.85 -7.23
C ALA A 6 -12.75 9.97 -8.42
N LYS A 7 -13.23 9.70 -9.65
CA LYS A 7 -12.42 9.85 -10.89
C LYS A 7 -12.04 11.31 -11.16
N VAL A 8 -12.95 12.26 -10.91
CA VAL A 8 -12.63 13.70 -11.04
C VAL A 8 -11.53 14.09 -10.08
N GLY A 9 -11.60 13.62 -8.82
CA GLY A 9 -10.53 13.85 -7.84
C GLY A 9 -9.18 13.29 -8.32
N GLN A 10 -9.14 12.06 -8.83
CA GLN A 10 -7.92 11.47 -9.40
C GLN A 10 -7.40 12.25 -10.60
N ALA A 11 -8.29 12.64 -11.51
CA ALA A 11 -7.91 13.43 -12.69
C ALA A 11 -7.32 14.81 -12.30
N THR A 12 -7.77 15.38 -11.19
CA THR A 12 -7.19 16.61 -10.64
C THR A 12 -5.74 16.40 -10.20
N GLU A 13 -5.43 15.32 -9.48
CA GLU A 13 -4.06 14.97 -9.11
C GLU A 13 -3.16 14.79 -10.34
N HIS A 14 -3.66 14.06 -11.35
CA HIS A 14 -2.90 13.83 -12.58
C HIS A 14 -2.63 15.10 -13.38
N ASN A 15 -3.65 15.93 -13.60
CA ASN A 15 -3.59 17.04 -14.54
C ASN A 15 -3.02 18.33 -13.94
N TYR A 16 -3.22 18.54 -12.62
CA TYR A 16 -2.80 19.80 -11.96
C TYR A 16 -1.65 19.60 -10.99
N CYS A 17 -1.58 18.47 -10.28
CA CYS A 17 -0.49 18.21 -9.34
C CYS A 17 0.65 17.41 -9.98
N GLY A 18 0.46 16.81 -11.16
CA GLY A 18 1.47 16.03 -11.86
C GLY A 18 1.84 14.72 -11.17
N VAL A 19 0.98 14.21 -10.27
CA VAL A 19 1.16 12.97 -9.54
C VAL A 19 0.34 11.86 -10.18
N ASN A 20 0.97 10.85 -10.75
CA ASN A 20 0.31 9.69 -11.35
C ASN A 20 -0.18 8.69 -10.29
N CYS A 21 -0.95 9.18 -9.31
CA CYS A 21 -1.49 8.37 -8.22
C CYS A 21 -2.59 7.39 -8.66
N GLY A 22 -2.83 6.36 -7.84
CA GLY A 22 -4.03 5.53 -7.92
C GLY A 22 -5.29 6.29 -7.46
N ILE A 23 -6.45 5.62 -7.45
CA ILE A 23 -7.75 6.21 -7.08
C ILE A 23 -8.08 6.01 -5.58
N MET A 24 -7.21 5.38 -4.80
CA MET A 24 -7.50 4.89 -3.44
C MET A 24 -8.03 5.98 -2.52
N ASP A 25 -7.35 7.11 -2.43
CA ASP A 25 -7.67 8.15 -1.46
C ASP A 25 -8.99 8.86 -1.79
N GLN A 26 -9.21 9.14 -3.08
CA GLN A 26 -10.44 9.73 -3.57
C GLN A 26 -11.62 8.77 -3.40
N PHE A 27 -11.37 7.47 -3.67
CA PHE A 27 -12.39 6.44 -3.49
C PHE A 27 -12.77 6.28 -2.01
N ALA A 28 -11.77 6.18 -1.13
CA ALA A 28 -11.99 6.08 0.32
C ALA A 28 -12.78 7.27 0.87
N SER A 29 -12.48 8.49 0.40
CA SER A 29 -13.18 9.71 0.81
C SER A 29 -14.66 9.71 0.41
N VAL A 30 -14.99 9.14 -0.75
CA VAL A 30 -16.35 9.13 -1.31
C VAL A 30 -17.18 7.95 -0.82
N PHE A 31 -16.56 6.78 -0.63
CA PHE A 31 -17.23 5.52 -0.32
C PHE A 31 -17.03 5.07 1.13
N GLY A 32 -16.26 5.80 1.94
CA GLY A 32 -16.02 5.47 3.35
C GLY A 32 -17.34 5.25 4.11
N LYS A 33 -17.36 4.22 4.96
CA LYS A 33 -18.51 3.83 5.78
C LYS A 33 -18.02 3.53 7.19
N ALA A 34 -18.72 4.06 8.19
CA ALA A 34 -18.40 3.80 9.59
C ALA A 34 -18.41 2.29 9.90
N GLY A 35 -17.47 1.84 10.73
CA GLY A 35 -17.33 0.46 11.13
C GLY A 35 -16.90 -0.50 10.01
N SER A 36 -16.26 0.03 8.97
CA SER A 36 -15.87 -0.79 7.83
C SER A 36 -14.55 -0.33 7.22
N LEU A 37 -13.77 -1.27 6.73
CA LEU A 37 -12.67 -1.06 5.81
C LEU A 37 -13.08 -1.45 4.39
N ILE A 38 -12.47 -0.82 3.39
CA ILE A 38 -12.76 -1.06 1.98
C ILE A 38 -11.60 -1.84 1.37
N ARG A 39 -11.89 -3.00 0.76
CA ARG A 39 -11.02 -3.60 -0.24
C ARG A 39 -11.49 -3.12 -1.61
N LEU A 40 -10.63 -2.40 -2.31
CA LEU A 40 -10.90 -1.85 -3.64
C LEU A 40 -10.06 -2.58 -4.68
N ASP A 41 -10.67 -3.04 -5.76
CA ASP A 41 -9.97 -3.38 -6.99
C ASP A 41 -9.80 -2.12 -7.83
N CYS A 42 -8.57 -1.60 -7.90
CA CYS A 42 -8.28 -0.35 -8.61
C CYS A 42 -8.40 -0.45 -10.15
N ARG A 43 -8.53 -1.67 -10.71
CA ARG A 43 -8.76 -1.88 -12.16
C ARG A 43 -10.24 -1.81 -12.50
N SER A 44 -11.05 -2.66 -11.85
CA SER A 44 -12.49 -2.78 -12.12
C SER A 44 -13.34 -1.77 -11.37
N LEU A 45 -12.80 -1.18 -10.29
CA LEU A 45 -13.49 -0.37 -9.27
C LEU A 45 -14.55 -1.17 -8.50
N GLU A 46 -14.51 -2.49 -8.57
CA GLU A 46 -15.27 -3.35 -7.67
C GLU A 46 -14.72 -3.22 -6.25
N TYR A 47 -15.61 -3.16 -5.28
CA TYR A 47 -15.18 -3.01 -3.90
C TYR A 47 -16.05 -3.83 -2.95
N GLN A 48 -15.48 -4.13 -1.80
CA GLN A 48 -16.14 -4.87 -0.72
C GLN A 48 -15.83 -4.21 0.62
N TYR A 49 -16.83 -4.15 1.49
CA TYR A 49 -16.65 -3.73 2.87
C TYR A 49 -16.31 -4.91 3.76
N PHE A 50 -15.31 -4.74 4.61
CA PHE A 50 -14.96 -5.66 5.68
C PHE A 50 -15.29 -5.03 7.02
N PRO A 51 -15.81 -5.78 8.00
CA PRO A 51 -16.13 -5.26 9.32
C PRO A 51 -14.85 -4.74 10.00
N PHE A 52 -14.96 -3.59 10.67
CA PHE A 52 -13.88 -3.06 11.47
C PHE A 52 -14.47 -2.49 12.76
N HIS A 53 -14.53 -3.33 13.77
CA HIS A 53 -15.02 -3.05 15.12
C HIS A 53 -13.98 -3.51 16.14
N PRO A 54 -12.80 -2.88 16.19
CA PRO A 54 -11.69 -3.35 16.99
C PRO A 54 -11.94 -3.07 18.48
N GLU A 55 -12.76 -3.92 19.12
CA GLU A 55 -12.99 -3.84 20.57
C GLU A 55 -11.65 -4.01 21.30
N GLY A 56 -11.35 -3.09 22.21
CA GLY A 56 -10.06 -3.07 22.93
C GLY A 56 -8.87 -2.55 22.12
N TYR A 57 -9.10 -1.99 20.94
CA TYR A 57 -8.04 -1.37 20.11
C TYR A 57 -8.46 0.01 19.62
N ARG A 58 -7.48 0.84 19.32
CA ARG A 58 -7.62 2.14 18.67
C ARG A 58 -6.67 2.30 17.51
N LEU A 59 -7.11 3.07 16.51
CA LEU A 59 -6.20 3.56 15.47
C LEU A 59 -5.61 4.89 15.91
N VAL A 60 -4.29 4.96 15.96
CA VAL A 60 -3.54 6.16 16.33
C VAL A 60 -2.68 6.57 15.12
N LEU A 61 -2.81 7.81 14.69
CA LEU A 61 -1.95 8.40 13.67
C LEU A 61 -0.83 9.18 14.36
N MET A 62 0.43 8.92 13.93
CA MET A 62 1.59 9.64 14.39
C MET A 62 2.24 10.35 13.21
N ASP A 63 2.25 11.68 13.26
CA ASP A 63 2.84 12.51 12.22
C ASP A 63 4.36 12.54 12.35
N SER A 64 5.07 12.19 11.28
CA SER A 64 6.54 12.29 11.21
C SER A 64 7.05 13.72 11.09
N VAL A 65 6.15 14.68 10.83
CA VAL A 65 6.47 16.09 10.54
C VAL A 65 7.33 16.26 9.27
N VAL A 66 7.56 15.20 8.51
CA VAL A 66 8.26 15.24 7.22
C VAL A 66 7.29 15.57 6.11
N LYS A 67 7.57 16.64 5.38
CA LYS A 67 6.75 17.08 4.24
C LYS A 67 7.16 16.35 2.96
N HIS A 68 6.17 16.05 2.11
CA HIS A 68 6.35 15.32 0.83
C HIS A 68 6.96 16.19 -0.30
N GLU A 69 8.00 16.97 -0.06
CA GLU A 69 8.53 17.97 -1.04
C GLU A 69 9.02 17.34 -2.36
N LEU A 70 9.44 16.09 -2.37
CA LEU A 70 9.93 15.36 -3.56
C LEU A 70 9.05 14.15 -3.94
N ALA A 71 7.89 14.02 -3.33
CA ALA A 71 7.05 12.83 -3.46
C ALA A 71 6.61 12.54 -4.90
N SER A 72 6.27 13.55 -5.70
CA SER A 72 5.75 13.37 -7.07
C SER A 72 6.76 12.67 -7.99
N SER A 73 8.02 13.11 -8.00
CA SER A 73 9.06 12.53 -8.87
C SER A 73 9.48 11.14 -8.40
N ALA A 74 9.62 10.93 -7.08
CA ALA A 74 9.97 9.65 -6.50
C ALA A 74 8.84 8.63 -6.66
N TYR A 75 7.60 9.05 -6.46
CA TYR A 75 6.42 8.23 -6.70
C TYR A 75 6.33 7.76 -8.17
N ASN A 76 6.53 8.68 -9.12
CA ASN A 76 6.51 8.34 -10.53
C ASN A 76 7.63 7.33 -10.90
N LYS A 77 8.81 7.42 -10.27
CA LYS A 77 9.88 6.42 -10.44
C LYS A 77 9.47 5.03 -9.96
N ARG A 78 8.72 4.93 -8.84
CA ARG A 78 8.20 3.63 -8.35
C ARG A 78 7.24 3.01 -9.36
N ARG A 79 6.36 3.82 -9.93
CA ARG A 79 5.47 3.38 -11.01
C ARG A 79 6.25 2.90 -12.23
N GLN A 80 7.27 3.63 -12.68
CA GLN A 80 8.13 3.23 -13.79
C GLN A 80 8.84 1.89 -13.52
N SER A 81 9.32 1.65 -12.30
CA SER A 81 9.88 0.35 -11.91
C SER A 81 8.88 -0.80 -12.05
N CYS A 82 7.64 -0.60 -11.62
CA CYS A 82 6.57 -1.59 -11.79
C CYS A 82 6.28 -1.86 -13.29
N GLU A 83 6.22 -0.81 -14.10
CA GLU A 83 5.99 -0.91 -15.55
C GLU A 83 7.16 -1.61 -16.26
N ALA A 84 8.40 -1.35 -15.85
CA ALA A 84 9.60 -2.02 -16.38
C ALA A 84 9.59 -3.53 -16.05
N ALA A 85 9.22 -3.89 -14.83
CA ALA A 85 9.09 -5.28 -14.42
C ALA A 85 8.01 -6.01 -15.22
N VAL A 86 6.83 -5.39 -15.40
CA VAL A 86 5.75 -5.94 -16.24
C VAL A 86 6.23 -6.16 -17.67
N ALA A 87 6.91 -5.18 -18.28
CA ALA A 87 7.42 -5.29 -19.65
C ALA A 87 8.43 -6.45 -19.82
N ALA A 88 9.25 -6.71 -18.81
CA ALA A 88 10.16 -7.85 -18.83
C ALA A 88 9.42 -9.18 -18.69
N ILE A 89 8.44 -9.27 -17.78
CA ILE A 89 7.61 -10.46 -17.56
C ILE A 89 6.80 -10.80 -18.82
N GLN A 90 6.25 -9.79 -19.50
CA GLN A 90 5.47 -9.96 -20.74
C GLN A 90 6.21 -10.67 -21.88
N LYS A 91 7.54 -10.66 -21.90
CA LYS A 91 8.33 -11.39 -22.90
C LYS A 91 8.06 -12.91 -22.86
N LYS A 92 7.77 -13.45 -21.67
CA LYS A 92 7.45 -14.87 -21.47
C LYS A 92 5.96 -15.10 -21.17
N HIS A 93 5.30 -14.11 -20.61
CA HIS A 93 3.89 -14.15 -20.17
C HIS A 93 3.10 -13.01 -20.80
N PRO A 94 2.78 -13.05 -22.11
CA PRO A 94 2.19 -11.92 -22.83
C PRO A 94 0.76 -11.54 -22.39
N HIS A 95 0.12 -12.36 -21.56
CA HIS A 95 -1.21 -12.09 -20.99
C HIS A 95 -1.17 -11.17 -19.76
N VAL A 96 0.01 -10.94 -19.19
CA VAL A 96 0.20 -10.07 -18.02
C VAL A 96 0.05 -8.61 -18.46
N GLU A 97 -0.84 -7.87 -17.80
CA GLU A 97 -1.03 -6.44 -18.02
C GLU A 97 -0.46 -5.59 -16.88
N PHE A 98 -0.53 -6.10 -15.65
CA PHE A 98 -0.08 -5.41 -14.44
C PHE A 98 0.56 -6.40 -13.47
N LEU A 99 1.31 -5.91 -12.47
CA LEU A 99 1.92 -6.76 -11.43
C LEU A 99 0.90 -7.61 -10.65
N ARG A 100 -0.37 -7.20 -10.58
CA ARG A 100 -1.44 -8.01 -9.99
C ARG A 100 -1.74 -9.32 -10.72
N ASP A 101 -1.32 -9.41 -11.98
CA ASP A 101 -1.47 -10.61 -12.80
C ASP A 101 -0.25 -11.54 -12.67
N CYS A 102 0.78 -11.08 -11.94
CA CYS A 102 2.04 -11.77 -11.78
C CYS A 102 2.06 -12.65 -10.54
N THR A 103 2.85 -13.71 -10.63
CA THR A 103 3.27 -14.51 -9.48
C THR A 103 4.76 -14.27 -9.21
N MET A 104 5.24 -14.62 -8.02
CA MET A 104 6.67 -14.57 -7.70
C MET A 104 7.49 -15.47 -8.64
N ALA A 105 6.94 -16.60 -9.10
CA ALA A 105 7.60 -17.46 -10.09
C ALA A 105 7.83 -16.74 -11.43
N MET A 106 6.82 -16.01 -11.94
CA MET A 106 6.95 -15.21 -13.17
C MET A 106 8.00 -14.10 -13.03
N LEU A 107 8.05 -13.45 -11.86
CA LEU A 107 9.07 -12.43 -11.57
C LEU A 107 10.47 -13.03 -11.54
N GLU A 108 10.68 -14.19 -10.90
CA GLU A 108 11.97 -14.88 -10.85
C GLU A 108 12.42 -15.34 -12.26
N GLU A 109 11.50 -15.83 -13.09
CA GLU A 109 11.80 -16.17 -14.49
C GLU A 109 12.27 -14.97 -15.33
N ALA A 110 11.83 -13.77 -15.00
CA ALA A 110 12.19 -12.53 -15.68
C ALA A 110 13.43 -11.84 -15.08
N LYS A 111 13.99 -12.34 -13.99
CA LYS A 111 15.04 -11.71 -13.18
C LYS A 111 16.27 -11.26 -13.98
N ALA A 112 16.66 -12.02 -14.98
CA ALA A 112 17.81 -11.67 -15.84
C ALA A 112 17.55 -10.45 -16.75
N ASP A 113 16.28 -10.10 -16.98
CA ASP A 113 15.82 -9.01 -17.84
C ASP A 113 15.39 -7.76 -17.08
N ILE A 114 15.47 -7.79 -15.75
CA ILE A 114 15.02 -6.72 -14.85
C ILE A 114 16.21 -6.22 -14.03
N SER A 115 16.29 -4.90 -13.77
CA SER A 115 17.28 -4.38 -12.83
C SER A 115 17.03 -4.91 -11.42
N ALA A 116 18.06 -5.00 -10.58
CA ALA A 116 17.90 -5.44 -9.19
C ALA A 116 16.93 -4.53 -8.41
N GLU A 117 16.95 -3.23 -8.70
CA GLU A 117 16.05 -2.26 -8.10
C GLU A 117 14.58 -2.49 -8.51
N ASP A 118 14.32 -2.66 -9.81
CA ASP A 118 12.96 -2.89 -10.31
C ASP A 118 12.42 -4.26 -9.87
N TYR A 119 13.29 -5.27 -9.78
CA TYR A 119 12.95 -6.58 -9.25
C TYR A 119 12.46 -6.46 -7.79
N MET A 120 13.25 -5.82 -6.93
CA MET A 120 12.95 -5.63 -5.52
C MET A 120 11.63 -4.87 -5.30
N ARG A 121 11.38 -3.83 -6.11
CA ARG A 121 10.12 -3.07 -6.07
C ARG A 121 8.92 -3.89 -6.54
N ALA A 122 9.08 -4.68 -7.61
CA ALA A 122 8.02 -5.58 -8.11
C ALA A 122 7.70 -6.71 -7.11
N GLU A 123 8.72 -7.28 -6.48
CA GLU A 123 8.59 -8.28 -5.41
C GLU A 123 7.68 -7.75 -4.30
N TYR A 124 7.98 -6.55 -3.77
CA TYR A 124 7.14 -5.93 -2.76
C TYR A 124 5.68 -5.81 -3.21
N VAL A 125 5.42 -5.33 -4.43
CA VAL A 125 4.04 -5.12 -4.91
C VAL A 125 3.28 -6.44 -5.03
N ILE A 126 3.92 -7.49 -5.55
CA ILE A 126 3.29 -8.82 -5.68
C ILE A 126 2.96 -9.39 -4.29
N GLU A 127 3.88 -9.29 -3.35
CA GLU A 127 3.65 -9.73 -1.97
C GLU A 127 2.57 -8.91 -1.25
N GLU A 128 2.56 -7.57 -1.48
CA GLU A 128 1.58 -6.68 -0.84
C GLU A 128 0.15 -6.96 -1.29
N ILE A 129 -0.05 -7.37 -2.54
CA ILE A 129 -1.35 -7.81 -3.03
C ILE A 129 -1.86 -9.02 -2.22
N GLN A 130 -0.99 -10.00 -1.92
CA GLN A 130 -1.36 -11.13 -1.09
C GLN A 130 -1.63 -10.70 0.36
N ARG A 131 -0.82 -9.79 0.92
CA ARG A 131 -1.05 -9.26 2.29
C ARG A 131 -2.41 -8.59 2.44
N VAL A 132 -2.91 -7.90 1.42
CA VAL A 132 -4.27 -7.34 1.44
C VAL A 132 -5.32 -8.44 1.61
N LEU A 133 -5.19 -9.56 0.91
CA LEU A 133 -6.12 -10.69 1.02
C LEU A 133 -6.05 -11.33 2.42
N ASP A 134 -4.83 -11.54 2.93
CA ASP A 134 -4.61 -12.08 4.28
C ASP A 134 -5.25 -11.19 5.35
N VAL A 135 -5.13 -9.86 5.23
CA VAL A 135 -5.77 -8.90 6.15
C VAL A 135 -7.29 -8.96 6.04
N CYS A 136 -7.86 -9.10 4.84
CA CYS A 136 -9.30 -9.27 4.67
C CYS A 136 -9.83 -10.51 5.40
N GLU A 137 -9.13 -11.64 5.28
CA GLU A 137 -9.49 -12.87 6.00
C GLU A 137 -9.35 -12.73 7.52
N ALA A 138 -8.33 -12.02 8.00
CA ALA A 138 -8.14 -11.74 9.42
C ALA A 138 -9.27 -10.85 9.98
N LEU A 139 -9.68 -9.83 9.23
CA LEU A 139 -10.79 -8.95 9.62
C LEU A 139 -12.13 -9.68 9.73
N GLU A 140 -12.41 -10.66 8.87
CA GLU A 140 -13.62 -11.49 8.95
C GLU A 140 -13.65 -12.38 10.21
N LYS A 141 -12.48 -12.60 10.84
CA LYS A 141 -12.31 -13.41 12.05
C LYS A 141 -12.04 -12.59 13.31
N ASP A 142 -12.11 -11.25 13.20
CA ASP A 142 -11.70 -10.31 14.26
C ASP A 142 -10.26 -10.57 14.79
N ASP A 143 -9.38 -11.11 13.92
CA ASP A 143 -7.99 -11.41 14.25
C ASP A 143 -7.09 -10.17 14.06
N TYR A 144 -7.18 -9.23 14.98
CA TYR A 144 -6.41 -7.99 14.96
C TYR A 144 -4.91 -8.19 15.22
N GLU A 145 -4.49 -9.31 15.81
CA GLU A 145 -3.08 -9.65 15.95
C GLU A 145 -2.45 -9.96 14.58
N THR A 146 -3.15 -10.75 13.75
CA THR A 146 -2.71 -10.99 12.37
C THR A 146 -2.73 -9.71 11.54
N VAL A 147 -3.76 -8.87 11.68
CA VAL A 147 -3.79 -7.54 11.02
C VAL A 147 -2.56 -6.73 11.38
N GLY A 148 -2.24 -6.62 12.68
CA GLY A 148 -1.07 -5.88 13.15
C GLY A 148 0.26 -6.43 12.63
N LYS A 149 0.43 -7.75 12.64
CA LYS A 149 1.60 -8.41 12.05
C LYS A 149 1.76 -8.03 10.57
N LYS A 150 0.68 -8.09 9.79
CA LYS A 150 0.70 -7.69 8.37
C LYS A 150 1.01 -6.21 8.16
N MET A 151 0.60 -5.34 9.08
CA MET A 151 0.99 -3.92 9.05
C MET A 151 2.51 -3.76 9.17
N TYR A 152 3.19 -4.49 10.08
CA TYR A 152 4.65 -4.47 10.18
C TYR A 152 5.35 -5.07 8.95
N GLU A 153 4.82 -6.16 8.38
CA GLU A 153 5.34 -6.75 7.13
C GLU A 153 5.25 -5.74 5.98
N THR A 154 4.11 -5.04 5.84
CA THR A 154 3.91 -3.96 4.87
C THR A 154 4.93 -2.83 5.08
N HIS A 155 5.10 -2.34 6.32
CA HIS A 155 6.06 -1.27 6.60
C HIS A 155 7.48 -1.67 6.23
N HIS A 156 7.90 -2.89 6.59
CA HIS A 156 9.21 -3.41 6.21
C HIS A 156 9.39 -3.41 4.68
N GLY A 157 8.41 -3.89 3.95
CA GLY A 157 8.43 -3.87 2.49
C GLY A 157 8.47 -2.46 1.90
N MET A 158 7.68 -1.53 2.46
CA MET A 158 7.69 -0.12 2.05
C MET A 158 9.05 0.54 2.31
N SER A 159 9.70 0.23 3.43
CA SER A 159 10.99 0.80 3.81
C SER A 159 12.15 0.19 3.04
N LYS A 160 12.22 -1.14 2.94
CA LYS A 160 13.43 -1.86 2.48
C LYS A 160 13.36 -2.31 1.02
N LEU A 161 12.17 -2.59 0.48
CA LEU A 161 12.00 -3.11 -0.88
C LEU A 161 11.47 -2.03 -1.83
N TYR A 162 10.45 -1.30 -1.42
CA TYR A 162 9.84 -0.26 -2.25
C TYR A 162 10.48 1.11 -2.06
N GLU A 163 11.21 1.29 -0.96
CA GLU A 163 11.98 2.50 -0.61
C GLU A 163 11.14 3.78 -0.65
N VAL A 164 9.99 3.74 0.01
CA VAL A 164 9.06 4.87 0.13
C VAL A 164 8.91 5.36 1.58
N SER A 165 9.70 4.84 2.52
CA SER A 165 9.76 5.35 3.89
C SER A 165 10.79 6.49 4.01
N CYS A 166 10.96 7.00 5.22
CA CYS A 166 12.04 7.91 5.62
C CYS A 166 12.49 7.55 7.04
N GLU A 167 13.61 8.12 7.48
CA GLU A 167 14.20 7.80 8.80
C GLU A 167 13.22 8.03 9.95
N GLU A 168 12.42 9.09 9.89
CA GLU A 168 11.45 9.44 10.92
C GLU A 168 10.28 8.44 10.96
N LEU A 169 9.79 8.00 9.79
CA LEU A 169 8.74 6.98 9.72
C LEU A 169 9.24 5.61 10.19
N ASP A 170 10.47 5.23 9.82
CA ASP A 170 11.11 4.00 10.29
C ASP A 170 11.32 4.06 11.81
N PHE A 171 11.78 5.20 12.35
CA PHE A 171 11.94 5.41 13.78
C PHE A 171 10.60 5.26 14.53
N LEU A 172 9.52 5.88 14.05
CA LEU A 172 8.19 5.76 14.66
C LEU A 172 7.69 4.31 14.64
N ASN A 173 7.95 3.58 13.57
CA ASN A 173 7.58 2.17 13.46
C ASN A 173 8.38 1.27 14.38
N ASP A 174 9.70 1.51 14.51
CA ASP A 174 10.60 0.78 15.41
C ASP A 174 10.20 1.03 16.87
N CYS A 175 9.91 2.28 17.25
CA CYS A 175 9.37 2.60 18.57
C CYS A 175 8.05 1.85 18.83
N ALA A 176 7.11 1.88 17.88
CA ALA A 176 5.83 1.18 18.03
C ALA A 176 6.06 -0.32 18.31
N LYS A 177 7.00 -0.94 17.60
CA LYS A 177 7.35 -2.35 17.78
C LYS A 177 8.02 -2.61 19.13
N GLU A 178 8.95 -1.74 19.56
CA GLU A 178 9.64 -1.84 20.86
C GLU A 178 8.67 -1.76 22.03
N TYR A 179 7.67 -0.87 21.94
CA TYR A 179 6.64 -0.69 22.98
C TYR A 179 5.45 -1.65 22.85
N GLY A 180 5.52 -2.67 21.99
CA GLY A 180 4.53 -3.72 21.90
C GLY A 180 3.21 -3.29 21.26
N VAL A 181 3.22 -2.24 20.43
CA VAL A 181 2.04 -1.85 19.63
C VAL A 181 1.70 -2.99 18.67
N THR A 182 0.43 -3.36 18.59
CA THR A 182 -0.03 -4.53 17.84
C THR A 182 0.32 -4.45 16.34
N GLY A 183 0.22 -3.27 15.74
CA GLY A 183 0.61 -3.07 14.34
C GLY A 183 0.93 -1.62 14.04
N SER A 184 1.90 -1.38 13.17
CA SER A 184 2.29 -0.06 12.71
C SER A 184 2.79 -0.11 11.27
N ARG A 185 2.44 0.88 10.46
CA ARG A 185 2.98 1.07 9.11
C ARG A 185 2.84 2.51 8.63
N VAL A 186 3.57 2.83 7.59
CA VAL A 186 3.35 4.07 6.83
C VAL A 186 1.92 4.13 6.31
N MET A 187 1.29 5.28 6.40
CA MET A 187 -0.04 5.56 5.82
C MET A 187 0.11 6.25 4.46
N GLY A 188 -0.57 5.73 3.43
CA GLY A 188 -0.54 6.29 2.07
C GLY A 188 0.73 5.95 1.29
N GLY A 189 1.16 6.86 0.43
CA GLY A 189 2.25 6.66 -0.53
C GLY A 189 3.67 6.75 0.02
N GLY A 190 3.84 7.12 1.28
CA GLY A 190 5.16 7.27 1.90
C GLY A 190 5.83 8.62 1.63
N PHE A 191 7.15 8.67 1.72
CA PHE A 191 8.01 9.86 1.59
C PHE A 191 7.78 10.93 2.67
N GLY A 192 7.25 10.56 3.80
CA GLY A 192 6.83 11.42 4.91
C GLY A 192 5.37 11.15 5.32
N GLY A 193 4.74 12.12 5.98
CA GLY A 193 3.38 11.99 6.50
C GLY A 193 3.32 11.19 7.79
N CYS A 194 2.35 10.29 7.93
CA CYS A 194 2.06 9.63 9.19
C CYS A 194 2.34 8.12 9.16
N THR A 195 2.55 7.54 10.33
CA THR A 195 2.28 6.13 10.57
C THR A 195 0.85 5.95 11.07
N ILE A 196 0.20 4.83 10.67
CA ILE A 196 -1.03 4.34 11.25
C ILE A 196 -0.71 3.17 12.17
N ASN A 197 -1.23 3.23 13.40
CA ASN A 197 -0.90 2.31 14.46
C ASN A 197 -2.18 1.69 15.04
N LEU A 198 -2.18 0.37 15.17
CA LEU A 198 -3.23 -0.39 15.85
C LEU A 198 -2.77 -0.67 17.27
N VAL A 199 -3.36 0.05 18.24
CA VAL A 199 -2.91 0.09 19.63
C VAL A 199 -3.97 -0.52 20.52
N LYS A 200 -3.58 -1.39 21.48
CA LYS A 200 -4.48 -1.87 22.52
C LYS A 200 -4.85 -0.75 23.48
N ASP A 201 -6.04 -0.84 24.06
CA ASP A 201 -6.53 0.15 25.04
C ASP A 201 -5.77 0.13 26.37
N GLU A 202 -4.96 -0.92 26.65
CA GLU A 202 -4.12 -1.10 27.85
C GLU A 202 -2.69 -1.53 27.50
#